data_ffc0a715006f5a298f4a66fafa48e6c2
#
_entry.id   ffc0a715006f5a298f4a66fafa48e6c2
#
_cell.length_a   1.000
_cell.length_b   1.000
_cell.length_c   1.000
_cell.angle_alpha   90.00
_cell.angle_beta   90.00
_cell.angle_gamma   90.00
#
_symmetry.space_group_name_H-M   'P 1'
#
loop_
_entity.id
_entity.type
_entity.pdbx_description
1 polymer ?
#
loop_
_entity_poly.entity_id
_entity_poly.type
_entity_poly.pdbx_seq_one_letter_code
_entity_poly.pdbx_strand_id
1 'polypeptide(L)'
;METDSAGNPYGDIGYYLGNSINSIVISPPMVDLDKLVDVSCNGFSDGFIMLDVFGTASPLLFSWTGPNGFTATSQDIFNLVAGTYEVTVIDANGNSTVETYLVTEPPPLTASISQSVLDLTVNVSGGTPPYSYLWNTGDTVQTITPSSNGIYSCYVEDKAGCIFNAVFTVTNVPTSILEVNSEKSLIKIVDVLGRENKDSQDGPLFYIYDNGTVEKRIIIE
;
A
#
# COMPACT_ATOMS: atom_id res chain seq x y z
N MET A 1 43.53 -13.52 -11.15
CA MET A 1 42.83 -12.62 -12.07
C MET A 1 41.59 -12.17 -11.32
N GLU A 2 41.55 -10.94 -10.97
CA GLU A 2 40.34 -10.35 -10.41
C GLU A 2 39.40 -9.98 -11.55
N THR A 3 38.10 -10.22 -11.39
CA THR A 3 37.05 -9.90 -12.36
C THR A 3 36.04 -9.00 -11.70
N ASP A 4 35.33 -8.18 -12.48
CA ASP A 4 34.20 -7.39 -12.00
C ASP A 4 32.98 -8.29 -11.61
N SER A 5 31.94 -7.72 -11.05
CA SER A 5 30.71 -8.44 -10.67
C SER A 5 29.97 -9.10 -11.83
N ALA A 6 30.31 -8.76 -13.09
CA ALA A 6 29.81 -9.36 -14.32
C ALA A 6 30.71 -10.48 -14.86
N GLY A 7 31.87 -10.75 -14.20
CA GLY A 7 32.83 -11.78 -14.60
C GLY A 7 33.80 -11.37 -15.70
N ASN A 8 33.90 -10.06 -16.04
CA ASN A 8 34.86 -9.55 -16.99
C ASN A 8 36.24 -9.40 -16.33
N PRO A 9 37.31 -9.84 -16.98
CA PRO A 9 38.66 -9.60 -16.45
C PRO A 9 38.94 -8.10 -16.44
N TYR A 10 39.40 -7.57 -15.31
CA TYR A 10 40.00 -6.23 -15.28
C TYR A 10 41.11 -6.19 -16.33
N GLY A 11 40.99 -5.25 -17.25
CA GLY A 11 41.86 -5.19 -18.41
C GLY A 11 43.32 -5.42 -18.03
N ASP A 12 43.92 -6.36 -18.71
CA ASP A 12 45.31 -6.83 -18.50
C ASP A 12 46.26 -5.64 -18.49
N ILE A 13 46.79 -5.29 -17.29
CA ILE A 13 47.93 -4.40 -17.21
C ILE A 13 49.12 -5.22 -17.69
N GLY A 14 49.21 -5.37 -19.00
CA GLY A 14 50.33 -6.06 -19.64
C GLY A 14 51.61 -5.29 -19.36
N TYR A 15 52.44 -5.81 -18.44
CA TYR A 15 53.82 -5.40 -18.32
C TYR A 15 54.57 -5.92 -19.52
N TYR A 16 54.63 -5.10 -20.59
CA TYR A 16 55.58 -5.33 -21.70
C TYR A 16 56.95 -4.90 -21.23
N LEU A 17 57.78 -5.82 -20.71
CA LEU A 17 59.22 -5.65 -20.55
C LEU A 17 59.89 -5.74 -21.92
N GLY A 18 59.97 -4.62 -22.61
CA GLY A 18 60.68 -4.55 -23.89
C GLY A 18 60.89 -3.09 -24.28
N ASN A 19 62.11 -2.57 -24.04
CA ASN A 19 62.69 -1.32 -24.51
C ASN A 19 61.81 -0.40 -25.35
N SER A 20 61.05 0.44 -24.71
CA SER A 20 60.69 1.81 -25.14
C SER A 20 59.56 2.36 -24.26
N ILE A 21 59.90 3.41 -23.50
CA ILE A 21 59.00 4.38 -22.86
C ILE A 21 57.71 3.78 -22.29
N ASN A 22 57.72 3.57 -20.99
CA ASN A 22 56.50 3.28 -20.22
C ASN A 22 55.38 4.26 -20.58
N SER A 23 54.56 3.91 -21.51
CA SER A 23 53.20 4.45 -21.54
C SER A 23 52.45 3.77 -20.39
N ILE A 24 52.48 4.36 -19.22
CA ILE A 24 51.53 4.06 -18.17
C ILE A 24 50.20 4.34 -18.81
N VAL A 25 49.44 3.30 -19.14
CA VAL A 25 48.03 3.49 -19.51
C VAL A 25 47.35 3.93 -18.24
N ILE A 26 47.17 5.23 -18.10
CA ILE A 26 46.47 5.85 -17.00
C ILE A 26 44.99 5.68 -17.34
N SER A 27 44.40 4.62 -16.84
CA SER A 27 42.97 4.36 -16.97
C SER A 27 42.20 5.17 -15.92
N PRO A 28 41.09 5.84 -16.28
CA PRO A 28 40.29 6.54 -15.30
C PRO A 28 39.72 5.54 -14.24
N PRO A 29 39.32 6.02 -13.08
CA PRO A 29 38.64 5.17 -12.07
C PRO A 29 37.49 4.43 -12.71
N MET A 30 37.39 3.10 -12.47
CA MET A 30 36.22 2.31 -12.79
C MET A 30 35.29 2.36 -11.59
N VAL A 31 34.10 2.89 -11.76
CA VAL A 31 33.08 3.02 -10.72
C VAL A 31 31.99 1.99 -11.00
N ASP A 32 31.79 1.07 -10.07
CA ASP A 32 30.74 0.05 -10.13
C ASP A 32 29.71 0.28 -9.03
N LEU A 33 28.44 -0.02 -9.32
CA LEU A 33 27.36 0.09 -8.35
C LEU A 33 27.32 -1.19 -7.51
N ASP A 34 27.75 -1.12 -6.25
CA ASP A 34 27.59 -2.24 -5.32
C ASP A 34 26.11 -2.40 -4.93
N LYS A 35 25.48 -1.32 -4.47
CA LYS A 35 24.07 -1.38 -4.07
C LYS A 35 23.37 -0.01 -4.22
N LEU A 36 22.14 -0.06 -4.72
CA LEU A 36 21.21 1.05 -4.69
C LEU A 36 19.92 0.57 -4.00
N VAL A 37 19.44 1.37 -3.07
CA VAL A 37 18.13 1.14 -2.43
C VAL A 37 17.28 2.38 -2.61
N ASP A 38 16.13 2.17 -3.21
CA ASP A 38 15.10 3.17 -3.40
C ASP A 38 14.45 3.60 -2.08
N VAL A 39 13.77 4.72 -2.09
CA VAL A 39 13.03 5.24 -0.94
C VAL A 39 11.86 4.32 -0.61
N SER A 40 11.70 3.95 0.65
CA SER A 40 10.68 3.00 1.09
C SER A 40 9.24 3.54 0.97
N CYS A 41 9.05 4.82 1.31
CA CYS A 41 7.75 5.49 1.27
C CYS A 41 7.85 6.81 0.51
N ASN A 42 6.78 7.18 -0.17
CA ASN A 42 6.72 8.47 -0.87
C ASN A 42 7.07 9.63 0.06
N GLY A 43 8.05 10.45 -0.34
CA GLY A 43 8.52 11.60 0.41
C GLY A 43 9.48 11.29 1.57
N PHE A 44 9.88 10.03 1.76
CA PHE A 44 10.90 9.69 2.76
C PHE A 44 12.31 9.96 2.22
N SER A 45 13.31 9.79 3.11
CA SER A 45 14.72 10.01 2.81
C SER A 45 15.56 8.88 3.38
N ASP A 46 15.24 7.64 3.00
CA ASP A 46 15.89 6.43 3.49
C ASP A 46 16.59 5.63 2.37
N GLY A 47 16.63 6.18 1.15
CA GLY A 47 17.40 5.63 0.05
C GLY A 47 18.92 5.70 0.31
N PHE A 48 19.69 4.87 -0.38
CA PHE A 48 21.15 4.93 -0.34
C PHE A 48 21.80 4.38 -1.61
N ILE A 49 23.05 4.81 -1.86
CA ILE A 49 23.92 4.35 -2.95
C ILE A 49 25.27 3.96 -2.35
N MET A 50 25.72 2.74 -2.67
CA MET A 50 27.05 2.24 -2.33
C MET A 50 27.82 1.93 -3.60
N LEU A 51 29.09 2.30 -3.63
CA LEU A 51 29.95 2.16 -4.81
C LEU A 51 31.18 1.33 -4.51
N ASP A 52 31.59 0.53 -5.50
CA ASP A 52 32.91 -0.05 -5.57
C ASP A 52 33.75 0.71 -6.61
N VAL A 53 34.99 1.04 -6.28
CA VAL A 53 35.90 1.77 -7.19
C VAL A 53 37.21 1.01 -7.35
N PHE A 54 37.59 0.75 -8.62
CA PHE A 54 38.70 -0.10 -8.97
C PHE A 54 39.67 0.58 -9.97
N GLY A 55 40.87 0.00 -10.12
CA GLY A 55 41.78 0.30 -11.19
C GLY A 55 42.40 1.72 -11.14
N THR A 56 42.59 2.26 -9.92
CA THR A 56 42.93 3.67 -9.74
C THR A 56 44.04 3.91 -8.73
N ALA A 57 44.66 5.11 -8.74
CA ALA A 57 45.66 5.53 -7.79
C ALA A 57 45.01 6.24 -6.59
N SER A 58 45.33 5.78 -5.36
CA SER A 58 44.88 6.44 -4.15
C SER A 58 45.68 7.68 -3.81
N PRO A 59 45.06 8.70 -3.14
CA PRO A 59 43.69 8.73 -2.64
C PRO A 59 42.69 9.05 -3.76
N LEU A 60 41.40 8.62 -3.50
CA LEU A 60 40.24 8.96 -4.31
C LEU A 60 39.52 10.15 -3.72
N LEU A 61 39.06 11.03 -4.59
CA LEU A 61 38.18 12.15 -4.25
C LEU A 61 36.79 11.91 -4.87
N PHE A 62 35.77 12.03 -4.06
CA PHE A 62 34.37 11.91 -4.47
C PHE A 62 33.71 13.28 -4.39
N SER A 63 32.91 13.60 -5.40
CA SER A 63 32.07 14.79 -5.40
C SER A 63 30.70 14.44 -5.92
N TRP A 64 29.72 14.38 -5.01
CA TRP A 64 28.33 14.11 -5.32
C TRP A 64 27.54 15.40 -5.45
N THR A 65 26.57 15.36 -6.35
CA THR A 65 25.48 16.33 -6.46
C THR A 65 24.16 15.58 -6.57
N GLY A 66 23.05 16.21 -6.18
CA GLY A 66 21.74 15.56 -6.19
C GLY A 66 20.58 16.53 -5.95
N PRO A 67 19.38 16.00 -5.70
CA PRO A 67 18.18 16.80 -5.48
C PRO A 67 18.31 17.77 -4.31
N ASN A 68 17.56 18.88 -4.38
CA ASN A 68 17.49 19.88 -3.32
C ASN A 68 18.84 20.49 -2.89
N GLY A 69 19.83 20.48 -3.79
CA GLY A 69 21.17 20.98 -3.49
C GLY A 69 22.02 20.00 -2.66
N PHE A 70 21.69 18.72 -2.67
CA PHE A 70 22.49 17.68 -2.02
C PHE A 70 23.93 17.67 -2.54
N THR A 71 24.89 17.58 -1.60
CA THR A 71 26.31 17.38 -1.91
C THR A 71 26.96 16.46 -0.89
N ALA A 72 27.90 15.61 -1.30
CA ALA A 72 28.69 14.76 -0.43
C ALA A 72 30.07 14.49 -1.03
N THR A 73 31.03 14.04 -0.18
CA THR A 73 32.39 13.69 -0.55
C THR A 73 32.80 12.28 -0.09
N SER A 74 31.87 11.51 0.40
CA SER A 74 32.08 10.09 0.76
C SER A 74 31.88 9.19 -0.47
N GLN A 75 32.45 7.98 -0.44
CA GLN A 75 32.22 6.98 -1.48
C GLN A 75 30.75 6.58 -1.51
N ASP A 76 30.20 6.25 -0.35
CA ASP A 76 28.81 5.85 -0.17
C ASP A 76 27.98 7.00 0.37
N ILE A 77 26.73 7.09 -0.06
CA ILE A 77 25.78 8.12 0.36
C ILE A 77 24.47 7.52 0.84
N PHE A 78 23.91 8.07 1.92
CA PHE A 78 22.76 7.56 2.65
C PHE A 78 21.74 8.68 2.90
N ASN A 79 20.56 8.28 3.38
CA ASN A 79 19.43 9.19 3.69
C ASN A 79 19.01 10.02 2.46
N LEU A 80 18.89 9.34 1.33
CA LEU A 80 18.60 9.98 0.05
C LEU A 80 17.07 10.05 -0.16
N VAL A 81 16.63 11.20 -0.69
CA VAL A 81 15.29 11.36 -1.28
C VAL A 81 15.31 10.83 -2.72
N ALA A 82 14.13 10.63 -3.29
CA ALA A 82 14.03 10.28 -4.71
C ALA A 82 14.59 11.38 -5.61
N GLY A 83 15.30 10.96 -6.65
CA GLY A 83 15.87 11.83 -7.67
C GLY A 83 17.17 11.33 -8.22
N THR A 84 17.79 12.12 -9.09
CA THR A 84 19.03 11.79 -9.78
C THR A 84 20.23 12.29 -8.98
N TYR A 85 21.20 11.40 -8.77
CA TYR A 85 22.47 11.68 -8.11
C TYR A 85 23.61 11.48 -9.11
N GLU A 86 24.52 12.42 -9.17
CA GLU A 86 25.72 12.36 -10.00
C GLU A 86 26.94 12.36 -9.10
N VAL A 87 27.89 11.47 -9.38
CA VAL A 87 29.19 11.43 -8.73
C VAL A 87 30.32 11.67 -9.74
N THR A 88 31.27 12.52 -9.35
CA THR A 88 32.57 12.60 -9.99
C THR A 88 33.57 11.95 -9.05
N VAL A 89 34.32 10.95 -9.56
CA VAL A 89 35.40 10.28 -8.83
C VAL A 89 36.72 10.67 -9.52
N ILE A 90 37.64 11.18 -8.72
CA ILE A 90 38.99 11.65 -9.22
C ILE A 90 40.06 10.86 -8.48
N ASP A 91 41.00 10.26 -9.20
CA ASP A 91 42.14 9.56 -8.64
C ASP A 91 43.35 10.54 -8.35
N ALA A 92 44.37 10.00 -7.68
CA ALA A 92 45.57 10.76 -7.33
C ALA A 92 46.36 11.29 -8.56
N ASN A 93 46.14 10.75 -9.75
CA ASN A 93 46.75 11.17 -11.00
C ASN A 93 45.92 12.26 -11.72
N GLY A 94 44.74 12.60 -11.20
CA GLY A 94 43.83 13.57 -11.79
C GLY A 94 42.89 12.98 -12.85
N ASN A 95 42.86 11.67 -13.04
CA ASN A 95 41.89 11.05 -13.94
C ASN A 95 40.53 11.01 -13.26
N SER A 96 39.46 11.18 -14.02
CA SER A 96 38.09 11.23 -13.47
C SER A 96 37.09 10.40 -14.23
N THR A 97 36.12 9.90 -13.52
CA THR A 97 34.90 9.24 -14.03
C THR A 97 33.69 9.94 -13.45
N VAL A 98 32.62 10.04 -14.24
CA VAL A 98 31.34 10.58 -13.82
C VAL A 98 30.27 9.51 -14.03
N GLU A 99 29.48 9.22 -12.96
CA GLU A 99 28.39 8.29 -13.01
C GLU A 99 27.11 8.94 -12.47
N THR A 100 25.98 8.42 -12.92
CA THR A 100 24.66 8.95 -12.57
C THR A 100 23.73 7.83 -12.13
N TYR A 101 23.06 8.01 -11.00
CA TYR A 101 22.15 7.03 -10.41
C TYR A 101 20.80 7.67 -10.16
N LEU A 102 19.73 6.90 -10.39
CA LEU A 102 18.36 7.32 -10.12
C LEU A 102 17.83 6.55 -8.89
N VAL A 103 17.57 7.27 -7.82
CA VAL A 103 16.81 6.78 -6.65
C VAL A 103 15.34 7.07 -6.89
N THR A 104 14.51 6.05 -6.81
CA THR A 104 13.05 6.16 -7.02
C THR A 104 12.27 6.11 -5.71
N GLU A 105 11.00 6.46 -5.75
CA GLU A 105 10.06 6.31 -4.63
C GLU A 105 8.73 5.71 -5.13
N PRO A 106 7.98 4.97 -4.28
CA PRO A 106 6.67 4.47 -4.65
C PRO A 106 5.66 5.62 -4.80
N PRO A 107 4.56 5.38 -5.53
CA PRO A 107 3.44 6.32 -5.51
C PRO A 107 2.93 6.54 -4.08
N PRO A 108 2.43 7.76 -3.74
CA PRO A 108 1.95 8.04 -2.40
C PRO A 108 0.79 7.09 -2.01
N LEU A 109 0.91 6.45 -0.84
CA LEU A 109 -0.18 5.66 -0.28
C LEU A 109 -1.32 6.58 0.10
N THR A 110 -2.50 6.33 -0.43
CA THR A 110 -3.73 7.04 -0.09
C THR A 110 -4.86 6.06 0.13
N ALA A 111 -5.81 6.41 0.99
CA ALA A 111 -6.99 5.59 1.20
C ALA A 111 -8.23 6.47 1.44
N SER A 112 -9.37 5.96 1.03
CA SER A 112 -10.67 6.56 1.33
C SER A 112 -11.64 5.48 1.80
N ILE A 113 -12.63 5.86 2.60
CA ILE A 113 -13.69 4.95 3.03
C ILE A 113 -14.96 5.31 2.28
N SER A 114 -15.59 4.32 1.64
CA SER A 114 -16.91 4.45 1.04
C SER A 114 -17.94 3.66 1.84
N GLN A 115 -19.15 4.20 1.94
CA GLN A 115 -20.29 3.52 2.55
C GLN A 115 -21.21 2.97 1.46
N SER A 116 -21.54 1.67 1.55
CA SER A 116 -22.68 1.05 0.89
C SER A 116 -23.88 1.08 1.86
N VAL A 117 -24.98 0.39 1.53
CA VAL A 117 -26.18 0.38 2.39
C VAL A 117 -25.85 -0.06 3.82
N LEU A 118 -25.02 -1.07 4.00
CA LEU A 118 -24.70 -1.66 5.30
C LEU A 118 -23.22 -1.63 5.67
N ASP A 119 -22.32 -1.46 4.70
CA ASP A 119 -20.90 -1.70 4.89
C ASP A 119 -20.06 -0.48 4.62
N LEU A 120 -18.93 -0.38 5.33
CA LEU A 120 -17.82 0.53 5.07
C LEU A 120 -16.69 -0.24 4.41
N THR A 121 -16.23 0.22 3.26
CA THR A 121 -15.11 -0.39 2.53
C THR A 121 -13.99 0.61 2.37
N VAL A 122 -12.76 0.20 2.71
CA VAL A 122 -11.54 0.99 2.45
C VAL A 122 -11.11 0.80 1.01
N ASN A 123 -10.97 1.90 0.28
CA ASN A 123 -10.42 1.94 -1.08
C ASN A 123 -9.01 2.51 -1.02
N VAL A 124 -8.02 1.71 -1.40
CA VAL A 124 -6.59 2.06 -1.34
C VAL A 124 -6.06 2.37 -2.73
N SER A 125 -5.16 3.34 -2.82
CA SER A 125 -4.42 3.67 -4.05
C SER A 125 -2.98 4.04 -3.71
N GLY A 126 -2.04 3.67 -4.58
CA GLY A 126 -0.60 3.89 -4.38
C GLY A 126 0.01 2.97 -3.32
N GLY A 127 1.21 3.34 -2.81
CA GLY A 127 1.99 2.47 -1.94
C GLY A 127 2.45 1.17 -2.59
N THR A 128 2.90 0.22 -1.77
CA THR A 128 3.43 -1.08 -2.19
C THR A 128 2.56 -2.22 -1.65
N PRO A 129 1.71 -2.88 -2.47
CA PRO A 129 0.86 -3.96 -1.99
C PRO A 129 1.68 -5.20 -1.55
N PRO A 130 1.13 -6.08 -0.68
CA PRO A 130 -0.22 -6.07 -0.11
C PRO A 130 -0.41 -5.04 1.00
N TYR A 131 -1.69 -4.74 1.31
CA TYR A 131 -2.08 -3.82 2.37
C TYR A 131 -2.64 -4.57 3.58
N SER A 132 -2.41 -4.03 4.78
CA SER A 132 -3.07 -4.42 6.02
C SER A 132 -3.98 -3.30 6.51
N TYR A 133 -4.97 -3.64 7.32
CA TYR A 133 -5.99 -2.73 7.79
C TYR A 133 -6.11 -2.82 9.31
N LEU A 134 -6.32 -1.70 9.97
CA LEU A 134 -6.67 -1.64 11.39
C LEU A 134 -7.68 -0.53 11.63
N TRP A 135 -8.94 -0.93 11.85
CA TRP A 135 -10.01 -0.01 12.18
C TRP A 135 -9.98 0.41 13.66
N ASN A 136 -10.54 1.57 13.95
CA ASN A 136 -10.74 2.01 15.35
C ASN A 136 -11.70 1.11 16.14
N THR A 137 -12.41 0.19 15.49
CA THR A 137 -13.23 -0.87 16.10
C THR A 137 -12.40 -2.09 16.50
N GLY A 138 -11.15 -2.20 16.05
CA GLY A 138 -10.27 -3.35 16.24
C GLY A 138 -10.30 -4.38 15.10
N ASP A 139 -11.16 -4.19 14.11
CA ASP A 139 -11.22 -5.06 12.93
C ASP A 139 -10.00 -4.87 12.04
N THR A 140 -9.58 -5.96 11.34
CA THR A 140 -8.39 -5.99 10.47
C THR A 140 -8.72 -6.36 9.02
N VAL A 141 -9.98 -6.30 8.64
CA VAL A 141 -10.47 -6.60 7.29
C VAL A 141 -10.72 -5.32 6.50
N GLN A 142 -10.73 -5.43 5.17
CA GLN A 142 -10.94 -4.28 4.29
C GLN A 142 -12.33 -3.66 4.41
N THR A 143 -13.34 -4.48 4.72
CA THR A 143 -14.76 -4.07 4.80
C THR A 143 -15.33 -4.46 6.15
N ILE A 144 -16.02 -3.51 6.81
CA ILE A 144 -16.72 -3.72 8.08
C ILE A 144 -18.17 -3.27 7.97
N THR A 145 -19.03 -3.84 8.85
CA THR A 145 -20.42 -3.36 9.01
C THR A 145 -20.50 -2.48 10.26
N PRO A 146 -20.77 -1.17 10.14
CA PRO A 146 -20.85 -0.27 11.29
C PRO A 146 -22.05 -0.63 12.17
N SER A 147 -21.84 -0.68 13.48
CA SER A 147 -22.90 -0.99 14.47
C SER A 147 -23.64 0.25 14.98
N SER A 148 -23.12 1.44 14.78
CA SER A 148 -23.68 2.70 15.24
C SER A 148 -23.25 3.89 14.38
N ASN A 149 -23.99 4.98 14.47
CA ASN A 149 -23.54 6.26 13.93
C ASN A 149 -22.27 6.73 14.67
N GLY A 150 -21.35 7.35 13.95
CA GLY A 150 -20.12 7.83 14.56
C GLY A 150 -18.97 7.97 13.55
N ILE A 151 -17.80 8.24 14.09
CA ILE A 151 -16.57 8.37 13.30
C ILE A 151 -15.89 6.99 13.24
N TYR A 152 -15.64 6.53 12.04
CA TYR A 152 -14.86 5.34 11.75
C TYR A 152 -13.55 5.75 11.10
N SER A 153 -12.45 5.17 11.55
CA SER A 153 -11.13 5.38 10.95
C SER A 153 -10.43 4.05 10.75
N CYS A 154 -9.64 3.99 9.69
CA CYS A 154 -8.83 2.82 9.37
C CYS A 154 -7.40 3.25 9.06
N TYR A 155 -6.45 2.70 9.80
CA TYR A 155 -5.04 2.74 9.43
C TYR A 155 -4.81 1.68 8.36
N VAL A 156 -4.29 2.12 7.23
CA VAL A 156 -3.85 1.26 6.13
C VAL A 156 -2.34 1.27 6.14
N GLU A 157 -1.72 0.11 6.20
CA GLU A 157 -0.27 -0.07 6.12
C GLU A 157 0.05 -0.91 4.88
N ASP A 158 1.00 -0.48 4.08
CA ASP A 158 1.47 -1.22 2.92
C ASP A 158 2.63 -2.17 3.27
N LYS A 159 3.10 -2.97 2.30
CA LYS A 159 4.21 -3.91 2.49
C LYS A 159 5.52 -3.23 2.92
N ALA A 160 5.74 -1.99 2.55
CA ALA A 160 6.94 -1.22 2.90
C ALA A 160 6.86 -0.57 4.29
N GLY A 161 5.70 -0.66 4.97
CA GLY A 161 5.44 -0.05 6.27
C GLY A 161 4.96 1.40 6.19
N CYS A 162 4.56 1.88 5.01
CA CYS A 162 3.96 3.19 4.86
C CYS A 162 2.52 3.18 5.38
N ILE A 163 2.13 4.20 6.15
CA ILE A 163 0.83 4.24 6.83
C ILE A 163 0.01 5.42 6.33
N PHE A 164 -1.28 5.18 6.09
CA PHE A 164 -2.29 6.21 5.81
C PHE A 164 -3.50 6.01 6.71
N ASN A 165 -4.05 7.09 7.26
CA ASN A 165 -5.27 7.04 8.07
C ASN A 165 -6.45 7.60 7.30
N ALA A 166 -7.39 6.73 6.93
CA ALA A 166 -8.66 7.12 6.33
C ALA A 166 -9.73 7.31 7.41
N VAL A 167 -10.56 8.35 7.26
CA VAL A 167 -11.63 8.69 8.22
C VAL A 167 -12.95 8.88 7.49
N PHE A 168 -14.03 8.38 8.08
CA PHE A 168 -15.39 8.49 7.55
C PHE A 168 -16.41 8.70 8.68
N THR A 169 -17.42 9.53 8.45
CA THR A 169 -18.50 9.77 9.43
C THR A 169 -19.77 9.08 8.96
N VAL A 170 -20.21 8.11 9.73
CA VAL A 170 -21.49 7.41 9.52
C VAL A 170 -22.59 8.18 10.21
N THR A 171 -23.60 8.61 9.48
CA THR A 171 -24.74 9.36 10.00
C THR A 171 -26.05 8.58 10.02
N ASN A 172 -26.13 7.52 9.19
CA ASN A 172 -27.33 6.68 9.06
C ASN A 172 -26.94 5.21 9.05
N VAL A 173 -26.74 4.63 10.23
CA VAL A 173 -26.79 3.17 10.35
C VAL A 173 -28.27 2.78 10.32
N PRO A 174 -28.69 1.88 9.44
CA PRO A 174 -30.04 1.34 9.52
C PRO A 174 -30.22 0.66 10.87
N THR A 175 -30.91 1.33 11.79
CA THR A 175 -31.10 0.87 13.18
C THR A 175 -32.16 -0.25 13.30
N SER A 176 -32.78 -0.60 12.21
CA SER A 176 -33.63 -1.79 12.11
C SER A 176 -33.58 -2.32 10.68
N ILE A 177 -33.48 -3.62 10.53
CA ILE A 177 -34.20 -4.27 9.45
C ILE A 177 -35.59 -3.66 9.56
N LEU A 178 -35.99 -2.85 8.57
CA LEU A 178 -37.40 -2.60 8.37
C LEU A 178 -37.98 -4.01 8.34
N GLU A 179 -38.59 -4.47 9.46
CA GLU A 179 -39.63 -5.47 9.28
C GLU A 179 -40.45 -4.86 8.15
N VAL A 180 -40.40 -5.51 7.00
CA VAL A 180 -41.43 -5.28 6.02
C VAL A 180 -42.67 -5.72 6.76
N ASN A 181 -43.29 -4.79 7.47
CA ASN A 181 -44.69 -4.86 7.76
C ASN A 181 -45.33 -4.92 6.37
N SER A 182 -45.28 -6.07 5.76
CA SER A 182 -46.31 -6.41 4.81
C SER A 182 -47.56 -6.29 5.66
N GLU A 183 -48.26 -5.15 5.49
CA GLU A 183 -49.57 -5.02 6.04
C GLU A 183 -50.33 -6.26 5.55
N LYS A 184 -50.38 -7.29 6.42
CA LYS A 184 -51.05 -8.53 6.06
C LYS A 184 -52.51 -8.17 5.97
N SER A 185 -53.01 -8.21 4.77
CA SER A 185 -54.40 -7.95 4.48
C SER A 185 -55.21 -9.17 4.79
N LEU A 186 -56.19 -9.01 5.66
CA LEU A 186 -57.08 -10.14 6.00
C LEU A 186 -57.88 -10.51 4.76
N ILE A 187 -57.70 -11.75 4.27
CA ILE A 187 -58.43 -12.28 3.14
C ILE A 187 -59.81 -12.83 3.61
N LYS A 188 -59.81 -13.65 4.66
CA LYS A 188 -61.06 -14.28 5.14
C LYS A 188 -60.94 -14.80 6.58
N ILE A 189 -62.07 -14.98 7.20
CA ILE A 189 -62.21 -15.63 8.50
C ILE A 189 -62.99 -16.92 8.31
N VAL A 190 -62.47 -18.05 8.82
CA VAL A 190 -63.12 -19.36 8.73
C VAL A 190 -63.27 -20.01 10.11
N ASP A 191 -64.31 -20.82 10.27
CA ASP A 191 -64.48 -21.69 11.46
C ASP A 191 -63.59 -22.94 11.36
N VAL A 192 -63.67 -23.82 12.35
CA VAL A 192 -62.91 -25.09 12.42
C VAL A 192 -63.25 -26.08 11.29
N LEU A 193 -64.35 -25.88 10.58
CA LEU A 193 -64.79 -26.67 9.43
C LEU A 193 -64.43 -26.02 8.10
N GLY A 194 -63.69 -24.86 8.11
CA GLY A 194 -63.28 -24.13 6.94
C GLY A 194 -64.39 -23.29 6.29
N ARG A 195 -65.56 -23.14 6.92
CA ARG A 195 -66.65 -22.30 6.40
C ARG A 195 -66.38 -20.84 6.70
N GLU A 196 -66.61 -19.96 5.72
CA GLU A 196 -66.47 -18.50 5.93
C GLU A 196 -67.54 -18.03 6.94
N ASN A 197 -67.04 -17.36 7.96
CA ASN A 197 -67.89 -16.89 9.05
C ASN A 197 -67.62 -15.42 9.36
N LYS A 198 -68.60 -14.57 9.04
CA LYS A 198 -68.51 -13.14 9.30
C LYS A 198 -69.09 -12.70 10.64
N ASP A 199 -69.88 -13.54 11.31
CA ASP A 199 -70.71 -13.14 12.44
C ASP A 199 -70.80 -14.13 13.62
N SER A 200 -70.02 -15.22 13.69
CA SER A 200 -70.14 -16.17 14.79
C SER A 200 -69.31 -15.75 16.00
N GLN A 201 -70.01 -15.68 17.13
CA GLN A 201 -69.41 -15.39 18.44
C GLN A 201 -68.97 -16.65 19.18
N ASP A 202 -69.19 -17.85 18.64
CA ASP A 202 -68.92 -19.10 19.34
C ASP A 202 -67.83 -19.94 18.66
N GLY A 203 -66.69 -20.09 19.32
CA GLY A 203 -65.62 -21.02 18.96
C GLY A 203 -64.38 -20.40 18.36
N PRO A 204 -63.35 -21.22 18.09
CA PRO A 204 -62.11 -20.72 17.52
C PRO A 204 -62.28 -20.33 16.04
N LEU A 205 -61.86 -19.13 15.71
CA LEU A 205 -61.82 -18.58 14.36
C LEU A 205 -60.40 -18.51 13.84
N PHE A 206 -60.25 -18.81 12.54
CA PHE A 206 -58.96 -18.70 11.83
C PHE A 206 -59.01 -17.51 10.89
N TYR A 207 -58.10 -16.54 11.12
CA TYR A 207 -57.88 -15.37 10.29
C TYR A 207 -56.81 -15.68 9.27
N ILE A 208 -57.17 -15.69 7.99
CA ILE A 208 -56.26 -16.01 6.89
C ILE A 208 -55.87 -14.72 6.17
N TYR A 209 -54.56 -14.48 6.04
CA TYR A 209 -54.00 -13.29 5.45
C TYR A 209 -53.39 -13.58 4.06
N ASP A 210 -53.19 -12.53 3.25
CA ASP A 210 -52.68 -12.57 1.88
C ASP A 210 -51.23 -13.10 1.76
N ASN A 211 -50.44 -13.01 2.83
CA ASN A 211 -49.10 -13.56 2.92
C ASN A 211 -49.04 -15.05 3.33
N GLY A 212 -50.21 -15.73 3.39
CA GLY A 212 -50.33 -17.14 3.80
C GLY A 212 -50.31 -17.38 5.32
N THR A 213 -50.23 -16.35 6.14
CA THR A 213 -50.30 -16.48 7.60
C THR A 213 -51.71 -16.81 8.02
N VAL A 214 -51.84 -17.73 9.01
CA VAL A 214 -53.11 -18.11 9.63
C VAL A 214 -53.03 -17.86 11.14
N GLU A 215 -53.87 -16.99 11.67
CA GLU A 215 -53.98 -16.73 13.11
C GLU A 215 -55.25 -17.35 13.68
N LYS A 216 -55.10 -18.11 14.77
CA LYS A 216 -56.26 -18.63 15.53
C LYS A 216 -56.62 -17.66 16.66
N ARG A 217 -57.86 -17.21 16.69
CA ARG A 217 -58.42 -16.41 17.80
C ARG A 217 -59.60 -17.12 18.44
N ILE A 218 -59.66 -17.08 19.77
CA ILE A 218 -60.77 -17.58 20.57
C ILE A 218 -61.39 -16.36 21.24
N ILE A 219 -62.66 -16.12 20.97
CA ILE A 219 -63.42 -15.08 21.67
C ILE A 219 -63.97 -15.75 22.92
N ILE A 220 -63.60 -15.25 24.08
CA ILE A 220 -64.14 -15.71 25.41
C ILE A 220 -64.97 -14.54 25.87
N GLU A 221 -66.30 -14.75 26.07
CA GLU A 221 -67.19 -13.82 26.75
C GLU A 221 -66.97 -13.84 28.27
#